data_192006daa2fe143aa42ab29cfd64d454
#
_entry.id   192006daa2fe143aa42ab29cfd64d454
#
_cell.length_a   1.000
_cell.length_b   1.000
_cell.length_c   1.000
_cell.angle_alpha   90.00
_cell.angle_beta   90.00
_cell.angle_gamma   90.00
#
_symmetry.space_group_name_H-M   'P 1'
#
loop_
_entity.id
_entity.type
_entity.pdbx_description
1 polymer ?
#
loop_
_entity_poly.entity_id
_entity_poly.type
_entity_poly.pdbx_seq_one_letter_code
_entity_poly.pdbx_strand_id
1 'polypeptide(L)'
;MQKTALLTSYEKNEPLLRLAGMLVKNGWDVLGSAGTTSYLKENGIACKDIADTIGPPILGHRVVTLSREIYAGLLASTPDDFAELKRLNISNIDLVYVNLYPLEQETKSPQATPESVLEKTDIGGPTLLRAAAKGRRLALSNPEQIKTLESWFANGSPEAEREQITLRFAAEAERRVADYVSASASYWAKPV
;
A
#
# COMPACT_ATOMS: atom_id res chain seq x y z
N MET A 1 12.67 10.89 -13.35
CA MET A 1 12.47 11.04 -11.90
C MET A 1 12.71 9.69 -11.22
N GLN A 2 13.25 9.69 -10.01
CA GLN A 2 13.37 8.51 -9.17
C GLN A 2 11.99 7.92 -8.92
N LYS A 3 11.83 6.60 -9.10
CA LYS A 3 10.56 5.91 -8.81
C LYS A 3 10.47 5.55 -7.34
N THR A 4 9.30 5.69 -6.76
CA THR A 4 9.07 5.48 -5.33
C THR A 4 7.95 4.47 -5.11
N ALA A 5 8.19 3.51 -4.21
CA ALA A 5 7.20 2.55 -3.74
C ALA A 5 6.87 2.78 -2.26
N LEU A 6 5.59 2.74 -1.91
CA LEU A 6 5.12 2.75 -0.53
C LEU A 6 4.62 1.36 -0.15
N LEU A 7 5.25 0.75 0.85
CA LEU A 7 4.93 -0.59 1.33
C LEU A 7 4.34 -0.52 2.73
N THR A 8 3.13 -1.04 2.89
CA THR A 8 2.47 -1.22 4.18
C THR A 8 1.97 -2.65 4.29
N SER A 9 2.42 -3.39 5.28
CA SER A 9 2.08 -4.79 5.41
C SER A 9 1.75 -5.15 6.84
N TYR A 10 0.62 -5.82 7.04
CA TYR A 10 0.31 -6.46 8.31
C TYR A 10 1.28 -7.61 8.57
N GLU A 11 1.44 -8.50 7.59
CA GLU A 11 2.36 -9.62 7.70
C GLU A 11 3.80 -9.20 7.39
N LYS A 12 4.72 -9.65 8.23
CA LYS A 12 6.17 -9.49 8.05
C LYS A 12 6.72 -10.84 7.59
N ASN A 13 6.78 -11.02 6.26
CA ASN A 13 7.02 -12.32 5.64
C ASN A 13 7.96 -12.23 4.43
N GLU A 14 8.30 -13.38 3.86
CA GLU A 14 9.19 -13.50 2.69
C GLU A 14 8.68 -12.74 1.46
N PRO A 15 7.41 -12.79 1.05
CA PRO A 15 6.90 -11.98 -0.06
C PRO A 15 7.19 -10.49 0.05
N LEU A 16 7.07 -9.91 1.26
CA LEU A 16 7.41 -8.50 1.50
C LEU A 16 8.91 -8.24 1.28
N LEU A 17 9.79 -9.12 1.76
CA LEU A 17 11.23 -9.00 1.55
C LEU A 17 11.59 -9.11 0.07
N ARG A 18 10.99 -10.07 -0.63
CA ARG A 18 11.20 -10.29 -2.05
C ARG A 18 10.79 -9.08 -2.88
N LEU A 19 9.60 -8.51 -2.61
CA LEU A 19 9.13 -7.29 -3.28
C LEU A 19 10.09 -6.12 -3.03
N ALA A 20 10.39 -5.83 -1.77
CA ALA A 20 11.23 -4.70 -1.41
C ALA A 20 12.65 -4.83 -1.97
N GLY A 21 13.25 -6.01 -1.88
CA GLY A 21 14.58 -6.29 -2.44
C GLY A 21 14.61 -6.13 -3.97
N MET A 22 13.58 -6.61 -4.66
CA MET A 22 13.43 -6.43 -6.10
C MET A 22 13.32 -4.94 -6.48
N LEU A 23 12.53 -4.15 -5.77
CA LEU A 23 12.38 -2.72 -6.02
C LEU A 23 13.71 -1.99 -5.84
N VAL A 24 14.40 -2.21 -4.72
CA VAL A 24 15.72 -1.60 -4.45
C VAL A 24 16.73 -1.99 -5.53
N LYS A 25 16.79 -3.28 -5.91
CA LYS A 25 17.68 -3.78 -6.98
C LYS A 25 17.43 -3.09 -8.32
N ASN A 26 16.19 -2.70 -8.60
CA ASN A 26 15.79 -1.97 -9.82
C ASN A 26 15.82 -0.44 -9.64
N GLY A 27 16.49 0.05 -8.60
CA GLY A 27 16.74 1.48 -8.40
C GLY A 27 15.55 2.28 -7.88
N TRP A 28 14.56 1.65 -7.25
CA TRP A 28 13.43 2.35 -6.64
C TRP A 28 13.74 2.78 -5.21
N ASP A 29 13.25 3.94 -4.81
CA ASP A 29 13.16 4.31 -3.41
C ASP A 29 12.00 3.54 -2.75
N VAL A 30 12.24 2.97 -1.58
CA VAL A 30 11.23 2.25 -0.80
C VAL A 30 10.90 3.03 0.46
N LEU A 31 9.62 3.35 0.62
CA LEU A 31 9.03 3.92 1.82
C LEU A 31 8.21 2.85 2.53
N GLY A 32 8.20 2.86 3.85
CA GLY A 32 7.40 1.93 4.64
C GLY A 32 6.76 2.60 5.85
N SER A 33 5.67 2.02 6.35
CA SER A 33 5.19 2.32 7.70
C SER A 33 6.18 1.76 8.74
N ALA A 34 6.21 2.33 9.95
CA ALA A 34 7.21 2.05 10.98
C ALA A 34 7.55 0.54 11.14
N GLY A 35 6.55 -0.33 11.37
CA GLY A 35 6.78 -1.76 11.51
C GLY A 35 7.25 -2.44 10.22
N THR A 36 6.84 -1.96 9.05
CA THR A 36 7.33 -2.45 7.75
C THR A 36 8.78 -2.02 7.54
N THR A 37 9.10 -0.77 7.83
CA THR A 37 10.46 -0.22 7.72
C THR A 37 11.44 -0.94 8.63
N SER A 38 11.09 -1.16 9.90
CA SER A 38 11.94 -1.90 10.84
C SER A 38 12.26 -3.30 10.33
N TYR A 39 11.22 -4.04 9.92
CA TYR A 39 11.40 -5.39 9.39
C TYR A 39 12.29 -5.44 8.14
N LEU A 40 12.12 -4.51 7.21
CA LEU A 40 12.96 -4.45 6.00
C LEU A 40 14.41 -4.12 6.34
N LYS A 41 14.66 -3.13 7.21
CA LYS A 41 16.02 -2.76 7.65
C LYS A 41 16.72 -3.90 8.40
N GLU A 42 16.02 -4.60 9.28
CA GLU A 42 16.55 -5.78 10.00
C GLU A 42 16.99 -6.90 9.05
N ASN A 43 16.38 -6.97 7.86
CA ASN A 43 16.74 -7.92 6.80
C ASN A 43 17.67 -7.30 5.73
N GLY A 44 18.34 -6.18 6.02
CA GLY A 44 19.33 -5.57 5.15
C GLY A 44 18.78 -4.85 3.91
N ILE A 45 17.48 -4.56 3.86
CA ILE A 45 16.86 -3.86 2.73
C ILE A 45 16.71 -2.37 3.06
N ALA A 46 17.22 -1.51 2.18
CA ALA A 46 17.11 -0.07 2.31
C ALA A 46 15.64 0.36 2.23
N CYS A 47 15.16 1.02 3.29
CA CYS A 47 13.79 1.53 3.39
C CYS A 47 13.79 2.79 4.24
N LYS A 48 13.07 3.84 3.80
CA LYS A 48 12.85 5.06 4.57
C LYS A 48 11.51 4.96 5.31
N ASP A 49 11.45 5.44 6.55
CA ASP A 49 10.18 5.52 7.27
C ASP A 49 9.35 6.67 6.70
N ILE A 50 8.08 6.40 6.44
CA ILE A 50 7.13 7.41 5.99
C ILE A 50 6.98 8.54 7.03
N ALA A 51 7.15 8.22 8.31
CA ALA A 51 7.12 9.18 9.41
C ALA A 51 8.16 10.30 9.26
N ASP A 52 9.28 10.05 8.58
CA ASP A 52 10.30 11.07 8.28
C ASP A 52 9.75 12.17 7.35
N THR A 53 8.68 11.88 6.62
CA THR A 53 8.05 12.83 5.66
C THR A 53 6.78 13.46 6.23
N ILE A 54 5.95 12.68 6.92
CA ILE A 54 4.60 13.10 7.33
C ILE A 54 4.43 13.29 8.83
N GLY A 55 5.49 13.04 9.60
CA GLY A 55 5.46 13.03 11.06
C GLY A 55 5.08 11.66 11.65
N PRO A 56 5.26 11.51 12.96
CA PRO A 56 4.99 10.25 13.66
C PRO A 56 3.49 9.91 13.65
N PRO A 57 3.14 8.61 13.83
CA PRO A 57 1.76 8.19 14.00
C PRO A 57 1.07 8.95 15.14
N ILE A 58 -0.23 9.26 14.96
CA ILE A 58 -1.06 9.89 16.00
C ILE A 58 -2.21 8.96 16.39
N LEU A 59 -2.82 9.23 17.54
CA LEU A 59 -3.85 8.36 18.15
C LEU A 59 -3.34 6.91 18.35
N GLY A 60 -2.14 6.79 18.89
CA GLY A 60 -1.40 5.53 18.92
C GLY A 60 -0.85 5.22 17.53
N HIS A 61 -1.42 4.22 16.87
CA HIS A 61 -1.03 3.83 15.50
C HIS A 61 -2.20 3.89 14.49
N ARG A 62 -3.32 4.53 14.88
CA ARG A 62 -4.55 4.55 14.07
C ARG A 62 -4.50 5.50 12.87
N VAL A 63 -3.65 6.54 12.92
CA VAL A 63 -3.45 7.48 11.82
C VAL A 63 -1.96 7.51 11.47
N VAL A 64 -1.60 6.87 10.36
CA VAL A 64 -0.23 6.74 9.87
C VAL A 64 -0.12 7.26 8.44
N THR A 65 -0.85 6.68 7.49
CA THR A 65 -0.73 6.96 6.05
C THR A 65 -1.76 7.94 5.51
N LEU A 66 -2.72 8.35 6.34
CA LEU A 66 -3.77 9.30 5.95
C LEU A 66 -3.22 10.73 6.01
N SER A 67 -2.33 11.08 5.09
CA SER A 67 -1.71 12.38 5.03
C SER A 67 -1.88 13.02 3.65
N ARG A 68 -1.95 14.36 3.64
CA ARG A 68 -2.04 15.15 2.41
C ARG A 68 -0.91 14.82 1.45
N GLU A 69 0.30 14.65 1.96
CA GLU A 69 1.54 14.42 1.21
C GLU A 69 1.49 13.08 0.47
N ILE A 70 1.05 12.03 1.15
CA ILE A 70 0.91 10.70 0.57
C ILE A 70 -0.12 10.70 -0.55
N TYR A 71 -1.29 11.28 -0.29
CA TYR A 71 -2.37 11.30 -1.28
C TYR A 71 -2.05 12.23 -2.46
N ALA A 72 -1.33 13.34 -2.24
CA ALA A 72 -0.81 14.15 -3.34
C ALA A 72 0.16 13.35 -4.22
N GLY A 73 1.12 12.64 -3.61
CA GLY A 73 2.07 11.77 -4.34
C GLY A 73 1.39 10.66 -5.15
N LEU A 74 0.27 10.13 -4.65
CA LEU A 74 -0.52 9.09 -5.35
C LEU A 74 -1.38 9.65 -6.47
N LEU A 75 -1.98 10.82 -6.30
CA LEU A 75 -3.04 11.35 -7.17
C LEU A 75 -2.54 12.32 -8.25
N ALA A 76 -1.31 12.81 -8.16
CA ALA A 76 -0.71 13.68 -9.18
C ALA A 76 -0.73 13.00 -10.56
N SER A 77 -1.25 13.69 -11.59
CA SER A 77 -1.50 13.10 -12.91
C SER A 77 -1.14 14.01 -14.06
N THR A 78 -1.01 15.32 -13.83
CA THR A 78 -0.69 16.31 -14.86
C THR A 78 0.72 16.88 -14.68
N PRO A 79 1.33 17.48 -15.70
CA PRO A 79 2.61 18.17 -15.56
C PRO A 79 2.59 19.23 -14.44
N ASP A 80 1.48 19.95 -14.28
CA ASP A 80 1.32 20.98 -13.25
C ASP A 80 1.29 20.35 -11.84
N ASP A 81 0.61 19.19 -11.67
CA ASP A 81 0.62 18.45 -10.41
C ASP A 81 2.05 18.04 -10.04
N PHE A 82 2.83 17.50 -10.98
CA PHE A 82 4.22 17.12 -10.71
C PHE A 82 5.12 18.32 -10.43
N ALA A 83 4.87 19.48 -11.05
CA ALA A 83 5.55 20.72 -10.72
C ALA A 83 5.20 21.19 -9.30
N GLU A 84 3.94 21.04 -8.90
CA GLU A 84 3.50 21.35 -7.54
C GLU A 84 4.12 20.41 -6.49
N LEU A 85 4.12 19.10 -6.71
CA LEU A 85 4.80 18.13 -5.84
C LEU A 85 6.27 18.52 -5.64
N LYS A 86 6.96 18.87 -6.72
CA LYS A 86 8.36 19.29 -6.66
C LYS A 86 8.53 20.56 -5.80
N ARG A 87 7.67 21.56 -6.00
CA ARG A 87 7.68 22.82 -5.24
C ARG A 87 7.44 22.59 -3.74
N LEU A 88 6.58 21.61 -3.40
CA LEU A 88 6.24 21.24 -2.03
C LEU A 88 7.20 20.20 -1.42
N ASN A 89 8.20 19.74 -2.17
CA ASN A 89 9.12 18.66 -1.78
C ASN A 89 8.38 17.38 -1.40
N ILE A 90 7.32 17.05 -2.15
CA ILE A 90 6.54 15.82 -1.99
C ILE A 90 6.98 14.81 -3.05
N SER A 91 7.28 13.59 -2.63
CA SER A 91 7.65 12.49 -3.54
C SER A 91 6.43 12.00 -4.32
N ASN A 92 6.58 11.79 -5.64
CA ASN A 92 5.62 10.99 -6.39
C ASN A 92 5.70 9.53 -5.94
N ILE A 93 4.55 8.87 -5.80
CA ILE A 93 4.47 7.44 -5.43
C ILE A 93 3.98 6.66 -6.65
N ASP A 94 4.82 5.77 -7.16
CA ASP A 94 4.58 5.02 -8.40
C ASP A 94 3.98 3.63 -8.15
N LEU A 95 4.18 3.09 -6.94
CA LEU A 95 3.70 1.79 -6.52
C LEU A 95 3.25 1.82 -5.06
N VAL A 96 2.15 1.13 -4.79
CA VAL A 96 1.70 0.83 -3.42
C VAL A 96 1.57 -0.67 -3.26
N TYR A 97 2.09 -1.22 -2.19
CA TYR A 97 1.77 -2.57 -1.72
C TYR A 97 1.10 -2.49 -0.37
N VAL A 98 -0.09 -3.08 -0.27
CA VAL A 98 -0.84 -3.17 0.98
C VAL A 98 -1.24 -4.62 1.25
N ASN A 99 -0.75 -5.17 2.35
CA ASN A 99 -1.28 -6.39 2.94
C ASN A 99 -2.18 -5.99 4.12
N LEU A 100 -3.49 -6.15 3.94
CA LEU A 100 -4.51 -5.72 4.90
C LEU A 100 -4.56 -6.61 6.15
N TYR A 101 -5.04 -6.06 7.25
CA TYR A 101 -5.42 -6.84 8.43
C TYR A 101 -6.44 -7.93 8.06
N PRO A 102 -6.42 -9.11 8.72
CA PRO A 102 -7.29 -10.25 8.38
C PRO A 102 -8.72 -10.08 8.93
N LEU A 103 -9.38 -8.97 8.59
CA LEU A 103 -10.72 -8.62 9.08
C LEU A 103 -11.77 -9.68 8.74
N GLU A 104 -11.70 -10.25 7.53
CA GLU A 104 -12.65 -11.27 7.09
C GLU A 104 -12.54 -12.57 7.91
N GLN A 105 -11.36 -12.86 8.44
CA GLN A 105 -11.15 -13.98 9.36
C GLN A 105 -11.67 -13.64 10.76
N GLU A 106 -11.38 -12.43 11.25
CA GLU A 106 -11.85 -11.94 12.53
C GLU A 106 -13.39 -11.93 12.59
N THR A 107 -14.06 -11.36 11.61
CA THR A 107 -15.54 -11.26 11.58
C THR A 107 -16.27 -12.62 11.54
N LYS A 108 -15.56 -13.68 11.17
CA LYS A 108 -16.06 -15.07 11.15
C LYS A 108 -15.65 -15.87 12.38
N SER A 109 -14.75 -15.35 13.21
CA SER A 109 -14.28 -16.03 14.40
C SER A 109 -15.42 -16.20 15.43
N PRO A 110 -15.58 -17.38 16.04
CA PRO A 110 -16.50 -17.55 17.16
C PRO A 110 -16.13 -16.72 18.39
N GLN A 111 -14.89 -16.22 18.43
CA GLN A 111 -14.34 -15.40 19.53
C GLN A 111 -14.34 -13.90 19.19
N ALA A 112 -14.89 -13.51 18.02
CA ALA A 112 -14.95 -12.11 17.62
C ALA A 112 -15.79 -11.29 18.62
N THR A 113 -15.23 -10.17 19.04
CA THR A 113 -15.95 -9.15 19.82
C THR A 113 -16.02 -7.86 19.01
N PRO A 114 -16.96 -6.94 19.31
CA PRO A 114 -16.97 -5.63 18.68
C PRO A 114 -15.61 -4.92 18.75
N GLU A 115 -14.93 -5.03 19.89
CA GLU A 115 -13.62 -4.41 20.12
C GLU A 115 -12.54 -5.05 19.23
N SER A 116 -12.51 -6.39 19.12
CA SER A 116 -11.53 -7.09 18.30
C SER A 116 -11.72 -6.80 16.80
N VAL A 117 -12.98 -6.67 16.35
CA VAL A 117 -13.31 -6.31 14.99
C VAL A 117 -12.94 -4.85 14.69
N LEU A 118 -13.20 -3.92 15.62
CA LEU A 118 -12.77 -2.52 15.48
C LEU A 118 -11.25 -2.41 15.37
N GLU A 119 -10.52 -3.14 16.19
CA GLU A 119 -9.03 -3.14 16.19
C GLU A 119 -8.46 -3.68 14.86
N LYS A 120 -9.15 -4.63 14.22
CA LYS A 120 -8.77 -5.21 12.92
C LYS A 120 -9.29 -4.42 11.72
N THR A 121 -10.13 -3.40 11.94
CA THR A 121 -10.67 -2.57 10.86
C THR A 121 -9.64 -1.51 10.44
N ASP A 122 -8.97 -1.77 9.32
CA ASP A 122 -8.00 -0.85 8.72
C ASP A 122 -8.71 0.19 7.85
N ILE A 123 -8.40 1.46 8.06
CA ILE A 123 -8.85 2.56 7.21
C ILE A 123 -7.75 2.96 6.21
N GLY A 124 -6.50 3.01 6.68
CA GLY A 124 -5.36 3.48 5.89
C GLY A 124 -5.08 2.61 4.67
N GLY A 125 -5.01 1.30 4.85
CA GLY A 125 -4.70 0.36 3.77
C GLY A 125 -5.73 0.37 2.63
N PRO A 126 -7.03 0.19 2.90
CA PRO A 126 -8.06 0.27 1.86
C PRO A 126 -8.08 1.61 1.12
N THR A 127 -7.89 2.73 1.82
CA THR A 127 -7.87 4.05 1.18
C THR A 127 -6.58 4.28 0.36
N LEU A 128 -5.44 3.74 0.76
CA LEU A 128 -4.21 3.74 -0.06
C LEU A 128 -4.42 2.98 -1.37
N LEU A 129 -5.00 1.77 -1.31
CA LEU A 129 -5.29 0.97 -2.50
C LEU A 129 -6.21 1.72 -3.48
N ARG A 130 -7.27 2.35 -2.97
CA ARG A 130 -8.18 3.15 -3.78
C ARG A 130 -7.51 4.38 -4.39
N ALA A 131 -6.69 5.10 -3.62
CA ALA A 131 -5.94 6.25 -4.13
C ALA A 131 -4.94 5.84 -5.21
N ALA A 132 -4.23 4.73 -5.02
CA ALA A 132 -3.29 4.18 -6.00
C ALA A 132 -4.00 3.76 -7.29
N ALA A 133 -5.14 3.07 -7.19
CA ALA A 133 -5.96 2.70 -8.34
C ALA A 133 -6.44 3.92 -9.12
N LYS A 134 -7.01 4.93 -8.43
CA LYS A 134 -7.45 6.19 -9.05
C LYS A 134 -6.30 6.96 -9.69
N GLY A 135 -5.14 7.02 -9.04
CA GLY A 135 -3.94 7.70 -9.51
C GLY A 135 -3.17 6.93 -10.59
N ARG A 136 -3.68 5.77 -11.05
CA ARG A 136 -3.04 4.89 -12.03
C ARG A 136 -1.61 4.49 -11.61
N ARG A 137 -1.46 4.15 -10.33
CA ARG A 137 -0.24 3.59 -9.75
C ARG A 137 -0.30 2.07 -9.77
N LEU A 138 0.85 1.40 -9.65
CA LEU A 138 0.88 -0.05 -9.45
C LEU A 138 0.33 -0.37 -8.05
N ALA A 139 -0.94 -0.76 -7.95
CA ALA A 139 -1.67 -1.00 -6.70
C ALA A 139 -1.69 -2.49 -6.36
N LEU A 140 -0.68 -2.96 -5.63
CA LEU A 140 -0.59 -4.36 -5.19
C LEU A 140 -1.39 -4.55 -3.90
N SER A 141 -2.36 -5.44 -3.94
CA SER A 141 -3.23 -5.83 -2.82
C SER A 141 -3.08 -7.30 -2.40
N ASN A 142 -2.22 -8.04 -3.12
CA ASN A 142 -2.04 -9.47 -2.94
C ASN A 142 -0.58 -9.87 -3.23
N PRO A 143 0.08 -10.73 -2.41
CA PRO A 143 1.43 -11.22 -2.66
C PRO A 143 1.62 -11.92 -4.02
N GLU A 144 0.59 -12.56 -4.57
CA GLU A 144 0.67 -13.25 -5.86
C GLU A 144 0.99 -12.29 -7.03
N GLN A 145 0.64 -11.00 -6.90
CA GLN A 145 0.94 -9.97 -7.90
C GLN A 145 2.44 -9.67 -8.03
N ILE A 146 3.24 -10.03 -7.03
CA ILE A 146 4.71 -9.84 -7.04
C ILE A 146 5.34 -10.60 -8.22
N LYS A 147 4.86 -11.79 -8.53
CA LYS A 147 5.33 -12.60 -9.67
C LYS A 147 5.17 -11.87 -11.01
N THR A 148 4.09 -11.11 -11.15
CA THR A 148 3.87 -10.28 -12.35
C THR A 148 4.91 -9.17 -12.46
N LEU A 149 5.23 -8.51 -11.35
CA LEU A 149 6.27 -7.49 -11.34
C LEU A 149 7.65 -8.06 -11.60
N GLU A 150 7.95 -9.25 -11.06
CA GLU A 150 9.21 -9.95 -11.35
C GLU A 150 9.39 -10.18 -12.84
N SER A 151 8.35 -10.70 -13.51
CA SER A 151 8.37 -10.91 -14.96
C SER A 151 8.52 -9.59 -15.71
N TRP A 152 7.80 -8.56 -15.30
CA TRP A 152 7.89 -7.23 -15.91
C TRP A 152 9.30 -6.62 -15.79
N PHE A 153 9.93 -6.71 -14.62
CA PHE A 153 11.31 -6.25 -14.43
C PHE A 153 12.30 -7.08 -15.23
N ALA A 154 12.13 -8.41 -15.28
CA ALA A 154 13.00 -9.31 -16.04
C ALA A 154 12.96 -9.01 -17.55
N ASN A 155 11.81 -8.53 -18.05
CA ASN A 155 11.59 -8.13 -19.45
C ASN A 155 12.06 -6.68 -19.76
N GLY A 156 12.77 -6.02 -18.84
CA GLY A 156 13.26 -4.65 -19.05
C GLY A 156 12.20 -3.56 -18.81
N SER A 157 11.11 -3.88 -18.14
CA SER A 157 10.08 -2.93 -17.71
C SER A 157 9.41 -2.12 -18.83
N PRO A 158 8.88 -2.77 -19.89
CA PRO A 158 8.28 -2.04 -21.03
C PRO A 158 7.05 -1.26 -20.59
N GLU A 159 6.92 0.00 -21.05
CA GLU A 159 5.85 0.91 -20.63
C GLU A 159 4.45 0.44 -21.06
N ALA A 160 4.34 -0.17 -22.24
CA ALA A 160 3.06 -0.72 -22.72
C ALA A 160 2.56 -1.85 -21.80
N GLU A 161 3.45 -2.71 -21.30
CA GLU A 161 3.11 -3.77 -20.36
C GLU A 161 2.76 -3.17 -18.99
N ARG A 162 3.48 -2.12 -18.56
CA ARG A 162 3.18 -1.40 -17.32
C ARG A 162 1.75 -0.89 -17.28
N GLU A 163 1.25 -0.30 -18.38
CA GLU A 163 -0.13 0.20 -18.43
C GLU A 163 -1.15 -0.93 -18.21
N GLN A 164 -0.96 -2.06 -18.88
CA GLN A 164 -1.84 -3.23 -18.72
C GLN A 164 -1.82 -3.78 -17.28
N ILE A 165 -0.62 -3.88 -16.68
CA ILE A 165 -0.46 -4.33 -15.30
C ILE A 165 -1.17 -3.34 -14.35
N THR A 166 -1.00 -2.04 -14.56
CA THR A 166 -1.62 -0.99 -13.75
C THR A 166 -3.14 -1.09 -13.74
N LEU A 167 -3.76 -1.26 -14.92
CA LEU A 167 -5.22 -1.39 -15.03
C LEU A 167 -5.73 -2.66 -14.34
N ARG A 168 -5.04 -3.79 -14.53
CA ARG A 168 -5.39 -5.05 -13.88
C ARG A 168 -5.26 -4.94 -12.36
N PHE A 169 -4.15 -4.41 -11.85
CA PHE A 169 -3.93 -4.24 -10.41
C PHE A 169 -4.91 -3.26 -9.79
N ALA A 170 -5.30 -2.20 -10.50
CA ALA A 170 -6.34 -1.29 -10.04
C ALA A 170 -7.68 -2.01 -9.84
N ALA A 171 -8.11 -2.83 -10.80
CA ALA A 171 -9.34 -3.60 -10.69
C ALA A 171 -9.30 -4.62 -9.54
N GLU A 172 -8.16 -5.31 -9.35
CA GLU A 172 -7.96 -6.25 -8.24
C GLU A 172 -7.95 -5.55 -6.89
N ALA A 173 -7.30 -4.37 -6.78
CA ALA A 173 -7.26 -3.57 -5.57
C ALA A 173 -8.66 -3.05 -5.17
N GLU A 174 -9.45 -2.54 -6.12
CA GLU A 174 -10.83 -2.09 -5.87
C GLU A 174 -11.72 -3.26 -5.42
N ARG A 175 -11.58 -4.45 -6.01
CA ARG A 175 -12.29 -5.65 -5.58
C ARG A 175 -11.88 -6.06 -4.16
N ARG A 176 -10.58 -6.08 -3.87
CA ARG A 176 -10.08 -6.40 -2.52
C ARG A 176 -10.64 -5.45 -1.47
N VAL A 177 -10.73 -4.16 -1.78
CA VAL A 177 -11.32 -3.16 -0.88
C VAL A 177 -12.82 -3.39 -0.72
N ALA A 178 -13.54 -3.70 -1.80
CA ALA A 178 -14.98 -3.99 -1.74
C ALA A 178 -15.28 -5.19 -0.84
N ASP A 179 -14.52 -6.29 -0.98
CA ASP A 179 -14.66 -7.48 -0.15
C ASP A 179 -14.36 -7.17 1.33
N TYR A 180 -13.30 -6.41 1.60
CA TYR A 180 -12.91 -6.00 2.93
C TYR A 180 -14.01 -5.16 3.63
N VAL A 181 -14.51 -4.14 2.94
CA VAL A 181 -15.57 -3.26 3.48
C VAL A 181 -16.89 -4.02 3.63
N SER A 182 -17.21 -4.93 2.71
CA SER A 182 -18.39 -5.78 2.79
C SER A 182 -18.36 -6.70 4.02
N ALA A 183 -17.20 -7.25 4.36
CA ALA A 183 -17.04 -8.06 5.59
C ALA A 183 -17.33 -7.23 6.85
N SER A 184 -16.80 -6.00 6.92
CA SER A 184 -17.10 -5.06 8.01
C SER A 184 -18.59 -4.74 8.10
N ALA A 185 -19.19 -4.34 6.99
CA ALA A 185 -20.61 -3.97 6.94
C ALA A 185 -21.50 -5.15 7.35
N SER A 186 -21.18 -6.36 6.90
CA SER A 186 -21.95 -7.58 7.25
C SER A 186 -21.84 -7.93 8.73
N TYR A 187 -20.71 -7.64 9.37
CA TYR A 187 -20.56 -7.84 10.81
C TYR A 187 -21.48 -6.91 11.61
N TRP A 188 -21.45 -5.61 11.29
CA TRP A 188 -22.22 -4.59 12.00
C TRP A 188 -23.74 -4.64 11.72
N ALA A 189 -24.14 -5.29 10.65
CA ALA A 189 -25.55 -5.50 10.32
C ALA A 189 -26.22 -6.63 11.13
N LYS A 190 -25.45 -7.42 11.89
CA LYS A 190 -26.01 -8.50 12.73
C LYS A 190 -26.84 -7.89 13.86
N PRO A 191 -28.03 -8.46 14.18
CA PRO A 191 -28.76 -8.04 15.39
C PRO A 191 -27.89 -8.23 16.64
N VAL A 192 -27.93 -7.26 17.52
CA VAL A 192 -27.30 -7.31 18.85
C VAL A 192 -28.12 -8.22 19.76
#